data_82fc21bc235cdf7c6485e22d7b4c4abf
#
_entry.id   82fc21bc235cdf7c6485e22d7b4c4abf
#
_cell.length_a   1.000
_cell.length_b   1.000
_cell.length_c   1.000
_cell.angle_alpha   90.00
_cell.angle_beta   90.00
_cell.angle_gamma   90.00
#
_symmetry.space_group_name_H-M   'P 1'
#
loop_
_entity.id
_entity.type
_entity.pdbx_description
1 polymer ?
#
loop_
_entity_poly.entity_id
_entity_poly.type
_entity_poly.pdbx_seq_one_letter_code
_entity_poly.pdbx_strand_id
1 'polypeptide(L)' 'MDGNIFNSSGDRVGMVLGPSIVDLTGQRLYDLKGINIYKLSGELVGHLSDGRSAERHLNKSTDRLFR' A
#
# COMPACT_ATOMS: atom_id res chain seq x y z
N MET A 1 -5.03 -8.72 7.28
CA MET A 1 -5.60 -9.27 6.05
C MET A 1 -4.62 -9.05 4.90
N ASP A 2 -4.41 -10.07 4.11
CA ASP A 2 -3.46 -10.01 3.02
C ASP A 2 -4.15 -9.56 1.74
N GLY A 3 -3.42 -8.93 0.85
CA GLY A 3 -3.96 -8.48 -0.42
C GLY A 3 -2.88 -7.93 -1.32
N ASN A 4 -3.28 -7.52 -2.52
CA ASN A 4 -2.37 -6.96 -3.52
C ASN A 4 -2.59 -5.47 -3.65
N ILE A 5 -1.53 -4.74 -3.95
CA ILE A 5 -1.59 -3.30 -4.18
C ILE A 5 -1.18 -3.02 -5.63
N PHE A 6 -2.04 -2.27 -6.32
CA PHE A 6 -1.84 -1.88 -7.72
C PHE A 6 -1.71 -0.37 -7.80
N ASN A 7 -0.83 0.10 -8.69
CA ASN A 7 -0.73 1.54 -8.94
C ASN A 7 -1.90 2.02 -9.80
N SER A 8 -1.94 3.32 -10.07
CA SER A 8 -3.04 3.92 -10.84
C SER A 8 -3.08 3.41 -12.30
N SER A 9 -1.99 2.82 -12.79
CA SER A 9 -1.93 2.22 -14.12
C SER A 9 -2.35 0.75 -14.13
N GLY A 10 -2.62 0.17 -12.97
CA GLY A 10 -3.04 -1.23 -12.86
C GLY A 10 -1.92 -2.23 -12.68
N ASP A 11 -0.67 -1.78 -12.51
CA ASP A 11 0.45 -2.68 -12.27
C ASP A 11 0.54 -3.02 -10.79
N ARG A 12 0.81 -4.30 -10.47
CA ARG A 12 1.01 -4.70 -9.09
C ARG A 12 2.36 -4.19 -8.60
N VAL A 13 2.36 -3.44 -7.51
CA VAL A 13 3.56 -2.80 -6.97
C VAL A 13 3.90 -3.26 -5.56
N GLY A 14 2.98 -3.97 -4.89
CA GLY A 14 3.23 -4.42 -3.54
C GLY A 14 2.12 -5.34 -3.04
N MET A 15 2.23 -5.69 -1.75
CA MET A 15 1.27 -6.57 -1.08
C MET A 15 1.04 -6.08 0.34
N VAL A 16 -0.14 -6.42 0.87
CA VAL A 16 -0.45 -6.19 2.28
C VAL A 16 -0.25 -7.51 3.03
N LEU A 17 0.62 -7.51 4.03
CA LEU A 17 0.85 -8.65 4.90
C LEU A 17 0.60 -8.22 6.35
N GLY A 18 -0.58 -8.58 6.88
CA GLY A 18 -1.01 -8.13 8.21
C GLY A 18 -1.10 -6.61 8.24
N PRO A 19 -0.43 -5.95 9.21
CA PRO A 19 -0.46 -4.49 9.31
C PRO A 19 0.59 -3.80 8.43
N SER A 20 1.29 -4.53 7.56
CA SER A 20 2.42 -3.99 6.80
C SER A 20 2.14 -3.99 5.31
N ILE A 21 2.79 -3.06 4.62
CA ILE A 21 2.86 -3.04 3.16
C ILE A 21 4.28 -3.41 2.77
N VAL A 22 4.42 -4.43 1.92
CA VAL A 22 5.72 -4.90 1.45
C VAL A 22 5.82 -4.73 -0.06
N ASP A 23 7.06 -4.69 -0.57
CA ASP A 23 7.28 -4.68 -2.00
C ASP A 23 7.17 -6.10 -2.57
N LEU A 24 7.40 -6.26 -3.88
CA LEU A 24 7.26 -7.56 -4.53
C LEU A 24 8.35 -8.55 -4.12
N THR A 25 9.40 -8.09 -3.43
CA THR A 25 10.46 -8.96 -2.89
C THR A 25 10.17 -9.37 -1.44
N GLY A 26 9.11 -8.81 -0.84
CA GLY A 26 8.75 -9.08 0.54
C GLY A 26 9.35 -8.12 1.55
N GLN A 27 10.06 -7.08 1.10
CA GLN A 27 10.62 -6.10 2.01
C GLN A 27 9.55 -5.15 2.52
N ARG A 28 9.51 -4.94 3.83
CA ARG A 28 8.55 -4.04 4.47
C ARG A 28 8.86 -2.60 4.09
N LEU A 29 7.85 -1.90 3.55
CA LEU A 29 7.98 -0.51 3.11
C LEU A 29 7.23 0.45 4.00
N TYR A 30 6.01 0.10 4.40
CA TYR A 30 5.10 0.97 5.12
C TYR A 30 4.27 0.17 6.10
N ASP A 31 3.63 0.88 7.03
CA ASP A 31 2.58 0.32 7.87
C ASP A 31 1.23 0.77 7.33
N LEU A 32 0.21 -0.08 7.51
CA LEU A 32 -1.14 0.20 7.06
C LEU A 32 -2.10 0.12 8.23
N LYS A 33 -2.94 1.15 8.39
CA LYS A 33 -4.02 1.15 9.37
C LYS A 33 -5.31 1.56 8.66
N GLY A 34 -6.22 0.60 8.50
CA GLY A 34 -7.40 0.83 7.66
C GLY A 34 -6.96 1.09 6.23
N ILE A 35 -7.18 2.29 5.73
CA ILE A 35 -6.70 2.71 4.40
C ILE A 35 -5.52 3.66 4.48
N ASN A 36 -5.07 4.03 5.68
CA ASN A 36 -4.01 5.01 5.86
C ASN A 36 -2.64 4.34 5.79
N ILE A 37 -1.73 4.94 5.04
CA ILE A 37 -0.37 4.45 4.84
C ILE A 37 0.59 5.32 5.65
N TYR A 38 1.42 4.66 6.47
CA TYR A 38 2.38 5.34 7.34
C TYR A 38 3.79 4.86 7.02
N LYS A 39 4.76 5.78 7.10
CA LYS A 39 6.16 5.40 7.12
C LYS A 39 6.43 4.52 8.34
N LEU A 40 7.50 3.74 8.31
CA LEU A 40 7.90 2.92 9.45
C LEU A 40 8.19 3.77 10.69
N SER A 41 8.48 5.05 10.50
CA SER A 41 8.65 6.01 11.60
C SER A 41 7.32 6.49 12.21
N GLY A 42 6.18 6.15 11.59
CA GLY A 42 4.86 6.52 12.08
C GLY A 42 4.21 7.72 11.40
N GLU A 43 4.88 8.32 10.43
CA GLU A 43 4.35 9.49 9.71
C GLU A 43 3.33 9.06 8.65
N LEU A 44 2.16 9.70 8.67
CA LEU A 44 1.14 9.46 7.63
C LEU A 44 1.61 10.05 6.30
N VAL A 45 1.65 9.23 5.24
CA VAL A 45 2.14 9.66 3.93
C VAL A 45 1.14 9.49 2.81
N GLY A 46 0.04 8.79 3.04
CA GLY A 46 -0.97 8.60 2.01
C GLY A 46 -2.05 7.65 2.45
N HIS A 47 -2.91 7.27 1.50
CA HIS A 47 -3.97 6.31 1.79
C HIS A 47 -4.37 5.58 0.51
N LEU A 48 -4.97 4.41 0.71
CA LEU A 48 -5.51 3.59 -0.38
C LEU A 48 -6.92 4.05 -0.72
N SER A 49 -7.33 3.84 -1.97
CA SER A 49 -8.65 4.27 -2.42
C SER A 49 -9.78 3.40 -1.87
N ASP A 50 -9.51 2.13 -1.56
CA ASP A 50 -10.49 1.20 -1.02
C ASP A 50 -9.83 0.22 -0.07
N GLY A 51 -10.37 0.12 1.15
CA GLY A 51 -9.87 -0.78 2.18
C GLY A 51 -10.62 -2.09 2.31
N ARG A 52 -11.65 -2.33 1.50
CA ARG A 52 -12.52 -3.50 1.64
C ARG A 52 -12.12 -4.67 0.79
N SER A 53 -11.43 -4.41 -0.31
CA SER A 53 -11.08 -5.42 -1.30
C SER A 53 -9.70 -6.00 -1.01
N ALA A 54 -9.47 -7.27 -1.39
CA ALA A 54 -8.15 -7.86 -1.37
C ALA A 54 -7.24 -7.24 -2.42
N GLU A 55 -7.82 -6.60 -3.45
CA GLU A 55 -7.08 -5.87 -4.47
C GLU A 55 -7.30 -4.38 -4.25
N ARG A 56 -6.23 -3.68 -3.90
CA ARG A 56 -6.30 -2.27 -3.55
C ARG A 56 -5.54 -1.44 -4.55
N HIS A 57 -6.13 -0.33 -4.99
CA HIS A 57 -5.56 0.52 -6.03
C HIS A 57 -5.13 1.86 -5.45
N LEU A 58 -3.99 2.35 -5.91
CA LEU A 58 -3.46 3.65 -5.51
C LEU A 58 -4.03 4.74 -6.39
N ASN A 59 -4.19 5.93 -5.82
CA ASN A 59 -4.44 7.15 -6.58
C ASN A 59 -3.14 7.59 -7.25
N LYS A 60 -3.23 8.44 -8.27
CA LYS A 60 -2.03 9.00 -8.90
C LYS A 60 -1.11 9.68 -7.90
N SER A 61 -1.69 10.40 -6.93
CA SER A 61 -0.91 11.09 -5.90
C SER A 61 -0.17 10.13 -4.99
N THR A 62 -0.62 8.89 -4.88
CA THR A 62 -0.03 7.87 -3.99
C THR A 62 0.95 6.97 -4.73
N ASP A 63 0.91 6.95 -6.07
CA ASP A 63 1.83 6.13 -6.88
C ASP A 63 3.29 6.39 -6.53
N ARG A 64 3.64 7.63 -6.16
CA ARG A 64 5.02 8.01 -5.82
C ARG A 64 5.62 7.21 -4.67
N LEU A 65 4.78 6.63 -3.84
CA LEU A 65 5.26 5.87 -2.68
C LEU A 65 5.89 4.53 -3.09
N PHE A 66 5.63 4.07 -4.31
CA PHE A 66 6.06 2.77 -4.79
C PHE A 66 6.95 2.86 -6.04
N ARG A 67 7.51 4.01 -6.29
CA ARG A 67 8.44 4.20 -7.41
C ARG A 67 9.85 3.74 -7.07
#